data_a37ccddfec1663089c08166b03343d18
#
_entry.id   a37ccddfec1663089c08166b03343d18
#
_cell.length_a   1.000
_cell.length_b   1.000
_cell.length_c   1.000
_cell.angle_alpha   90.00
_cell.angle_beta   90.00
_cell.angle_gamma   90.00
#
_symmetry.space_group_name_H-M   'P 1'
#
loop_
_entity.id
_entity.type
_entity.pdbx_description
1 polymer ?
#
loop_
_entity_poly.entity_id
_entity_poly.type
_entity_poly.pdbx_seq_one_letter_code
_entity_poly.pdbx_strand_id
1 'polypeptide(L)'
;MASNFKTKSERLNRFLAAGLFPREMPPPFVSADLAKHRVALGATLDKLPKKGNELWFYRYITTPEVILFPRPNRSERLFTIPNPISHFYLSREIADNWGEIRKHLGKAKCSASSLVYDWTGARTFITPNFKEWGRKIRALSLESPYLLHSDISRYYHSIYTHSIAWALHTRIIAKKNRTNLLLGNRLDTLVRNGQDGQTIGLPVGPETSRVLAEIIGVAIDKELCASERRLKGTLIRFVDDITAGTQTTEQADRTRNLMRKVLRGYQLDINDEKTETVRIISLEYSSWRHELRASMPPSTGSIAKFETFFDLIHSLALRFPQANVPLYALKMARVIFIAASHWKTIEEFLLIIYRSYPVTLAVIVEILANKNDGRHGIDVARVQTFIRSNLKALVENDRLGEISWMLFLAKALRIVIRAADVEPLTKINSSVCALLLCDLEAKGLISGTLNKAIWNKSLTHNGLTSEMWLYAYEASMKGWTGQPDAFISTSPHFRELRTLQISFYNENKNFLRVGAMVIQERRDRATANLANKEEQLGDNADDLMRQKIESGDDFLVGDWDVEESYLG
;
A
#
# COMPACT_ATOMS: atom_id res chain seq x y z
N MET A 1 -15.51 -25.50 -23.25
CA MET A 1 -14.29 -25.05 -22.52
C MET A 1 -14.32 -23.54 -22.47
N ALA A 2 -14.77 -22.96 -21.35
CA ALA A 2 -14.73 -21.51 -21.17
C ALA A 2 -13.29 -21.11 -20.88
N SER A 3 -12.74 -20.20 -21.70
CA SER A 3 -11.37 -19.71 -21.56
C SER A 3 -11.14 -19.11 -20.18
N ASN A 4 -10.15 -19.60 -19.44
CA ASN A 4 -9.76 -19.14 -18.10
C ASN A 4 -9.09 -17.75 -18.10
N PHE A 5 -9.19 -16.97 -19.17
CA PHE A 5 -8.67 -15.61 -19.23
C PHE A 5 -9.67 -14.64 -18.61
N LYS A 6 -9.31 -14.10 -17.45
CA LYS A 6 -10.08 -13.03 -16.81
C LYS A 6 -10.29 -11.85 -17.76
N THR A 7 -11.51 -11.33 -17.76
CA THR A 7 -11.93 -10.24 -18.67
C THR A 7 -11.27 -8.90 -18.27
N LYS A 8 -11.27 -7.95 -19.20
CA LYS A 8 -10.89 -6.55 -18.92
C LYS A 8 -11.70 -5.97 -17.75
N SER A 9 -13.01 -6.28 -17.71
CA SER A 9 -13.89 -5.82 -16.64
C SER A 9 -13.56 -6.41 -15.27
N GLU A 10 -13.11 -7.66 -15.20
CA GLU A 10 -12.66 -8.28 -13.94
C GLU A 10 -11.36 -7.67 -13.45
N ARG A 11 -10.40 -7.40 -14.34
CA ARG A 11 -9.17 -6.68 -13.99
C ARG A 11 -9.47 -5.27 -13.48
N LEU A 12 -10.31 -4.52 -14.19
CA LEU A 12 -10.75 -3.19 -13.74
C LEU A 12 -11.41 -3.27 -12.36
N ASN A 13 -12.28 -4.28 -12.13
CA ASN A 13 -12.89 -4.51 -10.82
C ASN A 13 -11.83 -4.59 -9.71
N ARG A 14 -10.73 -5.33 -9.91
CA ARG A 14 -9.68 -5.48 -8.90
C ARG A 14 -9.02 -4.15 -8.55
N PHE A 15 -8.66 -3.34 -9.53
CA PHE A 15 -8.11 -2.00 -9.29
C PHE A 15 -9.07 -1.10 -8.52
N LEU A 16 -10.33 -1.09 -8.89
CA LEU A 16 -11.32 -0.20 -8.28
C LEU A 16 -11.75 -0.66 -6.89
N ALA A 17 -11.82 -1.98 -6.64
CA ALA A 17 -12.24 -2.52 -5.34
C ALA A 17 -11.22 -2.30 -4.22
N ALA A 18 -9.92 -2.35 -4.55
CA ALA A 18 -8.86 -2.42 -3.55
C ALA A 18 -7.60 -1.59 -3.89
N GLY A 19 -7.59 -0.88 -5.02
CA GLY A 19 -6.39 -0.20 -5.52
C GLY A 19 -6.41 1.32 -5.41
N LEU A 20 -7.47 1.93 -4.87
CA LEU A 20 -7.60 3.38 -4.74
C LEU A 20 -6.86 3.91 -3.51
N PHE A 21 -7.17 3.36 -2.33
CA PHE A 21 -6.62 3.82 -1.06
C PHE A 21 -5.33 3.09 -0.69
N PRO A 22 -4.36 3.81 -0.07
CA PRO A 22 -3.23 3.18 0.59
C PRO A 22 -3.70 2.17 1.66
N ARG A 23 -2.93 1.11 1.85
CA ARG A 23 -3.24 0.06 2.84
C ARG A 23 -3.06 0.52 4.28
N GLU A 24 -2.31 1.57 4.45
CA GLU A 24 -2.02 2.24 5.71
C GLU A 24 -3.22 3.00 6.29
N MET A 25 -4.27 3.15 5.49
CA MET A 25 -5.50 3.85 5.89
C MET A 25 -6.32 3.04 6.90
N PRO A 26 -7.01 3.73 7.84
CA PRO A 26 -7.99 3.08 8.71
C PRO A 26 -9.12 2.38 7.92
N PRO A 27 -9.73 1.32 8.48
CA PRO A 27 -10.71 0.47 7.81
C PRO A 27 -11.92 1.17 7.15
N PRO A 28 -12.45 2.30 7.65
CA PRO A 28 -13.62 2.94 7.05
C PRO A 28 -13.44 3.41 5.62
N PHE A 29 -12.21 3.68 5.17
CA PHE A 29 -11.93 4.11 3.81
C PHE A 29 -12.00 2.92 2.85
N VAL A 30 -12.94 2.97 1.90
CA VAL A 30 -13.29 1.84 1.02
C VAL A 30 -13.57 2.32 -0.40
N SER A 31 -13.42 1.42 -1.38
CA SER A 31 -13.73 1.72 -2.78
C SER A 31 -14.51 0.59 -3.50
N ALA A 32 -15.10 -0.32 -2.73
CA ALA A 32 -15.83 -1.47 -3.28
C ALA A 32 -17.03 -1.07 -4.15
N ASP A 33 -17.73 0.01 -3.78
CA ASP A 33 -18.89 0.49 -4.55
C ASP A 33 -18.46 1.02 -5.92
N LEU A 34 -17.31 1.69 -6.02
CA LEU A 34 -16.76 2.11 -7.30
C LEU A 34 -16.55 0.92 -8.25
N ALA A 35 -16.04 -0.19 -7.72
CA ALA A 35 -15.88 -1.42 -8.48
C ALA A 35 -17.20 -2.07 -8.87
N LYS A 36 -18.18 -2.11 -7.96
CA LYS A 36 -19.52 -2.64 -8.18
C LYS A 36 -20.21 -1.93 -9.32
N HIS A 37 -20.14 -0.62 -9.38
CA HIS A 37 -20.84 0.22 -10.36
C HIS A 37 -19.99 0.60 -11.57
N ARG A 38 -18.79 0.01 -11.78
CA ARG A 38 -17.83 0.36 -12.84
C ARG A 38 -18.40 0.41 -14.26
N VAL A 39 -19.36 -0.48 -14.59
CA VAL A 39 -19.94 -0.56 -15.93
C VAL A 39 -20.89 0.61 -16.17
N ALA A 40 -21.82 0.85 -15.25
CA ALA A 40 -22.78 1.94 -15.34
C ALA A 40 -22.07 3.31 -15.34
N LEU A 41 -21.12 3.49 -14.40
CA LEU A 41 -20.30 4.70 -14.31
C LEU A 41 -19.54 4.96 -15.62
N GLY A 42 -18.85 3.94 -16.15
CA GLY A 42 -18.09 4.06 -17.40
C GLY A 42 -19.01 4.41 -18.58
N ALA A 43 -20.17 3.77 -18.70
CA ALA A 43 -21.13 4.04 -19.77
C ALA A 43 -21.66 5.48 -19.76
N THR A 44 -21.81 6.08 -18.58
CA THR A 44 -22.23 7.48 -18.45
C THR A 44 -21.09 8.46 -18.72
N LEU A 45 -19.93 8.23 -18.11
CA LEU A 45 -18.77 9.12 -18.26
C LEU A 45 -18.23 9.12 -19.71
N ASP A 46 -18.29 8.02 -20.43
CA ASP A 46 -17.83 7.91 -21.82
C ASP A 46 -18.68 8.73 -22.80
N LYS A 47 -19.92 9.13 -22.40
CA LYS A 47 -20.79 10.02 -23.18
C LYS A 47 -20.43 11.50 -23.02
N LEU A 48 -19.56 11.85 -22.08
CA LEU A 48 -19.15 13.25 -21.90
C LEU A 48 -18.45 13.78 -23.16
N PRO A 49 -18.63 15.07 -23.49
CA PRO A 49 -18.19 15.64 -24.75
C PRO A 49 -16.66 15.59 -24.91
N LYS A 50 -16.23 15.20 -26.09
CA LYS A 50 -14.83 15.30 -26.53
C LYS A 50 -14.50 16.77 -26.85
N LYS A 51 -13.24 17.13 -26.73
CA LYS A 51 -12.74 18.41 -27.25
C LYS A 51 -11.90 18.15 -28.49
N GLY A 52 -12.48 18.40 -29.66
CA GLY A 52 -11.92 17.93 -30.92
C GLY A 52 -11.91 16.39 -30.97
N ASN A 53 -10.80 15.80 -31.34
CA ASN A 53 -10.63 14.32 -31.37
C ASN A 53 -10.16 13.74 -30.04
N GLU A 54 -9.93 14.55 -29.01
CA GLU A 54 -9.39 14.08 -27.73
C GLU A 54 -10.51 13.79 -26.74
N LEU A 55 -10.43 12.61 -26.08
CA LEU A 55 -11.34 12.20 -25.02
C LEU A 55 -11.12 13.11 -23.80
N TRP A 56 -12.21 13.54 -23.18
CA TRP A 56 -12.21 14.52 -22.10
C TRP A 56 -11.30 14.15 -20.94
N PHE A 57 -11.19 12.89 -20.58
CA PHE A 57 -10.41 12.41 -19.42
C PHE A 57 -8.89 12.58 -19.60
N TYR A 58 -8.38 12.75 -20.82
CA TYR A 58 -6.98 13.15 -21.04
C TYR A 58 -6.69 14.61 -20.71
N ARG A 59 -7.73 15.37 -20.33
CA ARG A 59 -7.63 16.79 -19.92
C ARG A 59 -8.18 17.01 -18.50
N TYR A 60 -8.64 15.97 -17.84
CA TYR A 60 -9.22 16.05 -16.51
C TYR A 60 -8.12 16.05 -15.47
N ILE A 61 -7.75 17.24 -15.02
CA ILE A 61 -6.68 17.46 -14.04
C ILE A 61 -7.30 17.48 -12.64
N THR A 62 -6.66 16.80 -11.70
CA THR A 62 -7.08 16.71 -10.30
C THR A 62 -5.87 16.75 -9.36
N THR A 63 -6.06 17.33 -8.19
CA THR A 63 -5.07 17.36 -7.12
C THR A 63 -5.41 16.25 -6.11
N PRO A 64 -4.51 15.29 -5.87
CA PRO A 64 -4.74 14.24 -4.89
C PRO A 64 -4.54 14.72 -3.46
N GLU A 65 -5.21 14.10 -2.49
CA GLU A 65 -4.84 14.29 -1.08
C GLU A 65 -3.52 13.55 -0.79
N VAL A 66 -2.69 14.19 0.03
CA VAL A 66 -1.41 13.64 0.47
C VAL A 66 -1.44 13.47 1.98
N ILE A 67 -1.02 12.30 2.47
CA ILE A 67 -0.97 11.98 3.88
C ILE A 67 0.34 11.29 4.23
N LEU A 68 0.94 11.68 5.36
CA LEU A 68 2.20 11.12 5.87
C LEU A 68 1.93 10.04 6.90
N PHE A 69 2.51 8.86 6.70
CA PHE A 69 2.51 7.79 7.69
C PHE A 69 3.92 7.51 8.20
N PRO A 70 4.06 7.10 9.49
CA PRO A 70 5.36 6.81 10.06
C PRO A 70 6.01 5.57 9.43
N ARG A 71 7.33 5.61 9.32
CA ARG A 71 8.22 4.51 8.94
C ARG A 71 9.16 4.17 10.10
N PRO A 72 9.92 3.06 10.01
CA PRO A 72 11.03 2.81 10.92
C PRO A 72 11.98 4.02 11.01
N ASN A 73 12.70 4.13 12.13
CA ASN A 73 13.65 5.23 12.39
C ASN A 73 13.03 6.64 12.42
N ARG A 74 11.74 6.73 12.79
CA ARG A 74 10.98 8.00 12.88
C ARG A 74 10.93 8.81 11.57
N SER A 75 11.27 8.20 10.45
CA SER A 75 11.06 8.78 9.13
C SER A 75 9.57 8.68 8.76
N GLU A 76 9.18 9.33 7.68
CA GLU A 76 7.80 9.33 7.18
C GLU A 76 7.76 8.92 5.71
N ARG A 77 6.65 8.31 5.32
CA ARG A 77 6.33 8.07 3.93
C ARG A 77 5.09 8.85 3.55
N LEU A 78 5.21 9.54 2.43
CA LEU A 78 4.13 10.24 1.80
C LEU A 78 3.28 9.24 1.01
N PHE A 79 1.98 9.18 1.31
CA PHE A 79 0.98 8.43 0.56
C PHE A 79 0.01 9.38 -0.12
N THR A 80 -0.58 8.91 -1.20
CA THR A 80 -1.43 9.72 -2.07
C THR A 80 -2.79 9.05 -2.23
N ILE A 81 -3.86 9.83 -2.08
CA ILE A 81 -5.24 9.42 -2.33
C ILE A 81 -5.71 10.13 -3.60
N PRO A 82 -5.74 9.46 -4.76
CA PRO A 82 -6.13 10.09 -6.02
C PRO A 82 -7.61 10.35 -6.10
N ASN A 83 -8.01 11.25 -6.98
CA ASN A 83 -9.39 11.45 -7.37
C ASN A 83 -9.98 10.15 -7.97
N PRO A 84 -11.22 9.75 -7.62
CA PRO A 84 -11.81 8.47 -8.06
C PRO A 84 -12.01 8.39 -9.57
N ILE A 85 -12.26 9.52 -10.25
CA ILE A 85 -12.42 9.57 -11.69
C ILE A 85 -11.07 9.38 -12.40
N SER A 86 -10.02 10.06 -11.94
CA SER A 86 -8.65 9.89 -12.46
C SER A 86 -8.16 8.46 -12.24
N HIS A 87 -8.42 7.89 -11.05
CA HIS A 87 -8.09 6.49 -10.74
C HIS A 87 -8.86 5.51 -11.63
N PHE A 88 -10.15 5.77 -11.90
CA PHE A 88 -10.98 4.95 -12.76
C PHE A 88 -10.38 4.84 -14.17
N TYR A 89 -10.05 5.98 -14.80
CA TYR A 89 -9.54 5.96 -16.17
C TYR A 89 -8.13 5.40 -16.29
N LEU A 90 -7.24 5.69 -15.35
CA LEU A 90 -5.91 5.07 -15.31
C LEU A 90 -6.00 3.54 -15.10
N SER A 91 -6.86 3.09 -14.20
CA SER A 91 -7.11 1.66 -13.94
C SER A 91 -7.69 0.96 -15.17
N ARG A 92 -8.63 1.63 -15.89
CA ARG A 92 -9.23 1.11 -17.11
C ARG A 92 -8.20 0.99 -18.23
N GLU A 93 -7.36 2.01 -18.42
CA GLU A 93 -6.31 2.00 -19.44
C GLU A 93 -5.33 0.83 -19.21
N ILE A 94 -4.94 0.59 -17.96
CA ILE A 94 -4.10 -0.56 -17.57
C ILE A 94 -4.84 -1.89 -17.83
N ALA A 95 -6.08 -2.02 -17.38
CA ALA A 95 -6.87 -3.25 -17.48
C ALA A 95 -7.17 -3.63 -18.94
N ASP A 96 -7.46 -2.64 -19.79
CA ASP A 96 -7.78 -2.82 -21.20
C ASP A 96 -6.58 -3.24 -22.02
N ASN A 97 -5.39 -2.74 -21.67
CA ASN A 97 -4.14 -2.99 -22.38
C ASN A 97 -3.22 -3.98 -21.63
N TRP A 98 -3.80 -4.78 -20.69
CA TRP A 98 -3.01 -5.72 -19.87
C TRP A 98 -2.20 -6.72 -20.69
N GLY A 99 -2.68 -7.13 -21.86
CA GLY A 99 -1.95 -8.05 -22.76
C GLY A 99 -0.61 -7.46 -23.21
N GLU A 100 -0.58 -6.18 -23.61
CA GLU A 100 0.65 -5.47 -23.99
C GLU A 100 1.57 -5.26 -22.78
N ILE A 101 1.01 -4.85 -21.65
CA ILE A 101 1.75 -4.67 -20.39
C ILE A 101 2.37 -6.00 -19.95
N ARG A 102 1.59 -7.10 -19.89
CA ARG A 102 2.10 -8.43 -19.53
C ARG A 102 3.22 -8.89 -20.44
N LYS A 103 3.09 -8.68 -21.76
CA LYS A 103 4.16 -8.99 -22.73
C LYS A 103 5.43 -8.18 -22.43
N HIS A 104 5.29 -6.92 -22.00
CA HIS A 104 6.44 -6.12 -21.57
C HIS A 104 7.05 -6.65 -20.29
N LEU A 105 6.24 -6.95 -19.25
CA LEU A 105 6.70 -7.49 -17.97
C LEU A 105 7.44 -8.81 -18.12
N GLY A 106 7.10 -9.64 -19.10
CA GLY A 106 7.78 -10.90 -19.39
C GLY A 106 9.15 -10.78 -20.07
N LYS A 107 9.63 -9.55 -20.40
CA LYS A 107 10.90 -9.36 -21.12
C LYS A 107 12.16 -9.55 -20.25
N ALA A 108 12.04 -9.46 -18.94
CA ALA A 108 13.12 -9.70 -18.00
C ALA A 108 12.64 -10.60 -16.84
N LYS A 109 13.48 -11.56 -16.46
CA LYS A 109 13.17 -12.51 -15.37
C LYS A 109 13.85 -12.16 -14.04
N CYS A 110 14.37 -10.95 -13.93
CA CYS A 110 15.12 -10.51 -12.74
C CYS A 110 14.20 -10.07 -11.60
N SER A 111 12.95 -9.68 -11.90
CA SER A 111 12.01 -9.24 -10.87
C SER A 111 11.60 -10.38 -9.94
N ALA A 112 11.71 -10.14 -8.65
CA ALA A 112 11.14 -10.97 -7.57
C ALA A 112 9.86 -10.35 -7.00
N SER A 113 9.36 -9.25 -7.60
CA SER A 113 8.13 -8.54 -7.22
C SER A 113 7.08 -8.54 -8.34
N SER A 114 7.00 -9.66 -9.09
CA SER A 114 6.07 -9.82 -10.22
C SER A 114 4.62 -9.51 -9.85
N LEU A 115 3.86 -8.97 -10.82
CA LEU A 115 2.47 -8.55 -10.65
C LEU A 115 1.53 -9.71 -10.95
N VAL A 116 1.10 -10.42 -9.93
CA VAL A 116 0.08 -11.48 -10.02
C VAL A 116 -1.22 -10.97 -9.42
N TYR A 117 -2.32 -11.01 -10.19
CA TYR A 117 -3.63 -10.57 -9.69
C TYR A 117 -4.12 -11.44 -8.54
N ASP A 118 -4.59 -10.79 -7.50
CA ASP A 118 -5.29 -11.44 -6.38
C ASP A 118 -6.79 -11.54 -6.70
N TRP A 119 -7.23 -12.67 -7.21
CA TRP A 119 -8.63 -12.85 -7.63
C TRP A 119 -9.59 -13.13 -6.48
N THR A 120 -9.11 -13.58 -5.35
CA THR A 120 -9.90 -14.04 -4.20
C THR A 120 -9.72 -13.21 -2.94
N GLY A 121 -8.56 -12.56 -2.79
CA GLY A 121 -8.21 -11.77 -1.62
C GLY A 121 -8.68 -10.31 -1.67
N ALA A 122 -8.25 -9.54 -0.71
CA ALA A 122 -8.62 -8.14 -0.53
C ALA A 122 -7.77 -7.15 -1.34
N ARG A 123 -6.83 -7.61 -2.17
CA ARG A 123 -5.85 -6.78 -2.88
C ARG A 123 -6.02 -6.85 -4.40
N THR A 124 -5.48 -5.89 -5.13
CA THR A 124 -5.42 -5.96 -6.59
C THR A 124 -4.41 -7.01 -7.04
N PHE A 125 -3.23 -6.99 -6.43
CA PHE A 125 -2.17 -7.95 -6.69
C PHE A 125 -1.76 -8.67 -5.41
N ILE A 126 -1.34 -9.92 -5.55
CA ILE A 126 -0.74 -10.69 -4.45
C ILE A 126 0.50 -9.97 -3.95
N THR A 127 0.69 -9.98 -2.65
CA THR A 127 1.92 -9.44 -2.04
C THR A 127 3.09 -10.32 -2.47
N PRO A 128 4.20 -9.74 -2.95
CA PRO A 128 5.39 -10.51 -3.29
C PRO A 128 5.86 -11.37 -2.11
N ASN A 129 6.26 -12.60 -2.39
CA ASN A 129 6.68 -13.53 -1.36
C ASN A 129 8.15 -13.32 -0.99
N PHE A 130 8.41 -12.77 0.20
CA PHE A 130 9.77 -12.59 0.73
C PHE A 130 10.54 -13.90 0.93
N LYS A 131 9.86 -15.03 1.15
CA LYS A 131 10.51 -16.35 1.19
C LYS A 131 11.11 -16.68 -0.17
N GLU A 132 10.38 -16.40 -1.24
CA GLU A 132 10.85 -16.63 -2.61
C GLU A 132 12.03 -15.70 -2.94
N TRP A 133 11.93 -14.42 -2.57
CA TRP A 133 13.06 -13.51 -2.67
C TRP A 133 14.28 -14.01 -1.88
N GLY A 134 14.10 -14.41 -0.62
CA GLY A 134 15.16 -15.01 0.20
C GLY A 134 15.73 -16.31 -0.39
N ARG A 135 14.90 -17.14 -1.03
CA ARG A 135 15.34 -18.33 -1.75
C ARG A 135 16.21 -17.98 -2.96
N LYS A 136 15.80 -16.98 -3.74
CA LYS A 136 16.58 -16.49 -4.90
C LYS A 136 17.93 -15.91 -4.44
N ILE A 137 17.96 -15.13 -3.34
CA ILE A 137 19.22 -14.62 -2.76
C ILE A 137 20.12 -15.76 -2.32
N ARG A 138 19.61 -16.77 -1.60
CA ARG A 138 20.43 -17.95 -1.21
C ARG A 138 20.98 -18.71 -2.41
N ALA A 139 20.16 -18.91 -3.46
CA ALA A 139 20.64 -19.55 -4.69
C ALA A 139 21.77 -18.73 -5.34
N LEU A 140 21.62 -17.39 -5.40
CA LEU A 140 22.64 -16.50 -5.91
C LEU A 140 23.94 -16.57 -5.05
N SER A 141 23.81 -16.72 -3.73
CA SER A 141 24.93 -16.85 -2.80
C SER A 141 25.72 -18.15 -2.97
N LEU A 142 25.13 -19.19 -3.55
CA LEU A 142 25.88 -20.44 -3.84
C LEU A 142 26.87 -20.27 -5.01
N GLU A 143 26.57 -19.35 -5.93
CA GLU A 143 27.34 -19.17 -7.15
C GLU A 143 28.23 -17.92 -7.13
N SER A 144 28.02 -17.01 -6.18
CA SER A 144 28.67 -15.70 -6.15
C SER A 144 29.25 -15.40 -4.77
N PRO A 145 30.58 -15.26 -4.61
CA PRO A 145 31.21 -14.96 -3.32
C PRO A 145 30.94 -13.54 -2.79
N TYR A 146 30.47 -12.64 -3.65
CA TYR A 146 30.08 -11.27 -3.28
C TYR A 146 28.69 -10.96 -3.79
N LEU A 147 27.91 -10.22 -3.00
CA LEU A 147 26.63 -9.62 -3.39
C LEU A 147 26.75 -8.10 -3.38
N LEU A 148 26.45 -7.49 -4.51
CA LEU A 148 26.21 -6.06 -4.60
C LEU A 148 24.74 -5.80 -4.31
N HIS A 149 24.43 -5.16 -3.19
CA HIS A 149 23.11 -4.62 -2.88
C HIS A 149 23.06 -3.16 -3.28
N SER A 150 21.98 -2.74 -3.90
CA SER A 150 21.76 -1.36 -4.32
C SER A 150 20.26 -1.03 -4.28
N ASP A 151 19.92 0.18 -3.86
CA ASP A 151 18.56 0.72 -3.78
C ASP A 151 18.42 1.87 -4.78
N ILE A 152 17.29 1.98 -5.48
CA ILE A 152 17.02 3.14 -6.35
C ILE A 152 16.53 4.28 -5.48
N SER A 153 17.25 5.40 -5.49
CA SER A 153 16.96 6.55 -4.64
C SER A 153 15.55 7.07 -4.83
N ARG A 154 14.73 7.05 -3.75
CA ARG A 154 13.36 7.57 -3.70
C ARG A 154 12.52 7.13 -4.91
N TYR A 155 12.57 5.86 -5.30
CA TYR A 155 12.11 5.32 -6.57
C TYR A 155 10.79 5.93 -7.05
N TYR A 156 9.69 5.70 -6.34
CA TYR A 156 8.37 6.24 -6.73
C TYR A 156 8.35 7.75 -6.87
N HIS A 157 9.01 8.48 -5.99
CA HIS A 157 9.02 9.96 -5.99
C HIS A 157 9.95 10.56 -7.04
N SER A 158 10.92 9.77 -7.55
CA SER A 158 11.91 10.23 -8.54
C SER A 158 11.54 9.85 -9.97
N ILE A 159 10.57 8.95 -10.18
CA ILE A 159 10.16 8.52 -11.52
C ILE A 159 9.70 9.72 -12.33
N TYR A 160 10.37 9.97 -13.45
CA TYR A 160 9.90 10.91 -14.48
C TYR A 160 8.81 10.22 -15.30
N THR A 161 7.59 10.74 -15.28
CA THR A 161 6.41 10.01 -15.81
C THR A 161 6.55 9.66 -17.29
N HIS A 162 7.23 10.49 -18.09
CA HIS A 162 7.51 10.18 -19.50
C HIS A 162 8.38 8.94 -19.68
N SER A 163 9.11 8.49 -18.64
CA SER A 163 9.89 7.25 -18.70
C SER A 163 9.00 6.00 -18.85
N ILE A 164 7.70 6.08 -18.53
CA ILE A 164 6.71 5.04 -18.82
C ILE A 164 6.64 4.75 -20.32
N ALA A 165 6.55 5.82 -21.13
CA ALA A 165 6.54 5.70 -22.58
C ALA A 165 7.89 5.21 -23.13
N TRP A 166 9.00 5.60 -22.51
CA TRP A 166 10.33 5.12 -22.90
C TRP A 166 10.50 3.63 -22.61
N ALA A 167 9.99 3.15 -21.48
CA ALA A 167 10.04 1.75 -21.09
C ALA A 167 9.23 0.84 -22.04
N LEU A 168 8.01 1.26 -22.41
CA LEU A 168 7.14 0.49 -23.30
C LEU A 168 7.56 0.54 -24.76
N HIS A 169 7.98 1.70 -25.27
CA HIS A 169 8.15 1.97 -26.72
C HIS A 169 9.55 2.39 -27.14
N THR A 170 10.52 2.48 -26.25
CA THR A 170 11.83 3.10 -26.39
C THR A 170 11.78 4.65 -26.39
N ARG A 171 12.86 5.26 -25.91
CA ARG A 171 12.98 6.72 -25.82
C ARG A 171 12.86 7.42 -27.19
N ILE A 172 13.39 6.79 -28.25
CA ILE A 172 13.38 7.34 -29.61
C ILE A 172 11.95 7.41 -30.14
N ILE A 173 11.19 6.30 -30.06
CA ILE A 173 9.80 6.22 -30.53
C ILE A 173 8.90 7.17 -29.73
N ALA A 174 9.02 7.18 -28.41
CA ALA A 174 8.22 8.03 -27.54
C ALA A 174 8.46 9.52 -27.78
N LYS A 175 9.72 9.93 -28.06
CA LYS A 175 10.03 11.32 -28.41
C LYS A 175 9.55 11.73 -29.80
N LYS A 176 9.55 10.80 -30.76
CA LYS A 176 9.05 11.04 -32.12
C LYS A 176 7.51 11.12 -32.18
N ASN A 177 6.83 10.34 -31.37
CA ASN A 177 5.37 10.34 -31.28
C ASN A 177 4.93 10.71 -29.85
N ARG A 178 4.52 11.97 -29.67
CA ARG A 178 4.07 12.51 -28.37
C ARG A 178 2.56 12.50 -28.18
N THR A 179 1.83 11.91 -29.12
CA THR A 179 0.36 11.82 -29.07
C THR A 179 -0.11 10.66 -28.22
N ASN A 180 -1.39 10.64 -27.88
CA ASN A 180 -2.06 9.54 -27.16
C ASN A 180 -2.26 8.27 -28.02
N LEU A 181 -1.59 8.13 -29.17
CA LEU A 181 -1.58 6.88 -29.96
C LEU A 181 -0.79 5.76 -29.26
N LEU A 182 0.31 6.10 -28.57
CA LEU A 182 1.11 5.14 -27.82
C LEU A 182 0.53 4.88 -26.43
N LEU A 183 0.47 3.61 -26.02
CA LEU A 183 0.02 3.23 -24.69
C LEU A 183 0.78 3.96 -23.59
N GLY A 184 2.12 4.01 -23.70
CA GLY A 184 2.95 4.69 -22.71
C GLY A 184 2.65 6.18 -22.56
N ASN A 185 2.29 6.87 -23.64
CA ASN A 185 1.89 8.28 -23.58
C ASN A 185 0.51 8.45 -22.93
N ARG A 186 -0.43 7.53 -23.19
CA ARG A 186 -1.76 7.54 -22.51
C ARG A 186 -1.61 7.36 -21.01
N LEU A 187 -0.81 6.38 -20.58
CA LEU A 187 -0.53 6.13 -19.17
C LEU A 187 0.16 7.33 -18.51
N ASP A 188 1.18 7.90 -19.16
CA ASP A 188 1.86 9.13 -18.71
C ASP A 188 0.87 10.29 -18.54
N THR A 189 0.01 10.54 -19.53
CA THR A 189 -0.98 11.62 -19.46
C THR A 189 -1.95 11.42 -18.31
N LEU A 190 -2.47 10.21 -18.13
CA LEU A 190 -3.45 9.92 -17.07
C LEU A 190 -2.84 10.01 -15.67
N VAL A 191 -1.61 9.55 -15.47
CA VAL A 191 -0.97 9.67 -14.16
C VAL A 191 -0.63 11.12 -13.81
N ARG A 192 -0.11 11.90 -14.77
CA ARG A 192 0.16 13.34 -14.57
C ARG A 192 -1.10 14.12 -14.22
N ASN A 193 -2.17 13.88 -14.95
CA ASN A 193 -3.43 14.58 -14.72
C ASN A 193 -4.04 14.24 -13.35
N GLY A 194 -3.81 13.03 -12.84
CA GLY A 194 -4.21 12.63 -11.49
C GLY A 194 -3.36 13.21 -10.36
N GLN A 195 -2.30 13.96 -10.69
CA GLN A 195 -1.38 14.60 -9.73
C GLN A 195 -1.06 16.06 -10.15
N ASP A 196 -2.09 16.83 -10.46
CA ASP A 196 -2.00 18.26 -10.79
C ASP A 196 -1.06 18.57 -11.98
N GLY A 197 -1.00 17.68 -12.96
CA GLY A 197 -0.14 17.84 -14.14
C GLY A 197 1.34 17.59 -13.88
N GLN A 198 1.75 17.21 -12.68
CA GLN A 198 3.16 16.99 -12.33
C GLN A 198 3.77 15.82 -13.08
N THR A 199 5.00 16.01 -13.57
CA THR A 199 5.74 15.03 -14.37
C THR A 199 6.78 14.23 -13.57
N ILE A 200 6.97 14.56 -12.29
CA ILE A 200 7.93 13.89 -11.41
C ILE A 200 7.17 13.22 -10.28
N GLY A 201 7.48 11.96 -10.04
CA GLY A 201 6.87 11.10 -9.05
C GLY A 201 5.69 10.30 -9.57
N LEU A 202 5.48 9.14 -8.96
CA LEU A 202 4.24 8.37 -9.03
C LEU A 202 3.55 8.44 -7.66
N PRO A 203 2.20 8.53 -7.62
CA PRO A 203 1.44 8.47 -6.38
C PRO A 203 1.76 7.19 -5.61
N VAL A 204 2.24 7.28 -4.37
CA VAL A 204 2.44 6.11 -3.52
C VAL A 204 1.12 5.72 -2.86
N GLY A 205 0.75 4.44 -2.92
CA GLY A 205 -0.49 3.94 -2.34
C GLY A 205 -1.41 3.27 -3.36
N PRO A 206 -1.80 3.93 -4.46
CA PRO A 206 -2.61 3.30 -5.49
C PRO A 206 -1.90 2.14 -6.18
N GLU A 207 -2.61 1.04 -6.40
CA GLU A 207 -2.03 -0.16 -7.07
C GLU A 207 -1.70 0.08 -8.56
N THR A 208 -2.27 1.10 -9.17
CA THR A 208 -1.89 1.54 -10.53
C THR A 208 -0.43 1.99 -10.61
N SER A 209 0.06 2.68 -9.60
CA SER A 209 1.46 3.12 -9.52
C SER A 209 2.44 1.96 -9.43
N ARG A 210 2.04 0.85 -8.79
CA ARG A 210 2.84 -0.37 -8.74
C ARG A 210 3.05 -0.97 -10.13
N VAL A 211 2.01 -0.94 -10.98
CA VAL A 211 2.13 -1.37 -12.38
C VAL A 211 3.09 -0.48 -13.16
N LEU A 212 2.94 0.84 -13.02
CA LEU A 212 3.78 1.79 -13.75
C LEU A 212 5.26 1.70 -13.32
N ALA A 213 5.51 1.56 -12.02
CA ALA A 213 6.85 1.35 -11.49
C ALA A 213 7.47 0.04 -12.01
N GLU A 214 6.70 -1.07 -12.04
CA GLU A 214 7.19 -2.35 -12.55
C GLU A 214 7.48 -2.32 -14.06
N ILE A 215 6.70 -1.59 -14.86
CA ILE A 215 6.98 -1.35 -16.29
C ILE A 215 8.38 -0.73 -16.47
N ILE A 216 8.72 0.26 -15.66
CA ILE A 216 10.03 0.93 -15.72
C ILE A 216 11.13 0.00 -15.19
N GLY A 217 10.89 -0.70 -14.07
CA GLY A 217 11.83 -1.64 -13.49
C GLY A 217 12.24 -2.75 -14.47
N VAL A 218 11.28 -3.36 -15.17
CA VAL A 218 11.56 -4.39 -16.20
C VAL A 218 12.35 -3.82 -17.38
N ALA A 219 12.12 -2.57 -17.77
CA ALA A 219 12.93 -1.95 -18.82
C ALA A 219 14.38 -1.76 -18.39
N ILE A 220 14.61 -1.35 -17.13
CA ILE A 220 15.94 -1.24 -16.51
C ILE A 220 16.61 -2.62 -16.46
N ASP A 221 15.92 -3.65 -15.95
CA ASP A 221 16.43 -5.03 -15.89
C ASP A 221 16.88 -5.53 -17.26
N LYS A 222 16.04 -5.31 -18.28
CA LYS A 222 16.34 -5.68 -19.66
C LYS A 222 17.61 -4.99 -20.17
N GLU A 223 17.77 -3.70 -19.91
CA GLU A 223 18.93 -2.93 -20.38
C GLU A 223 20.21 -3.35 -19.65
N LEU A 224 20.15 -3.60 -18.35
CA LEU A 224 21.25 -4.13 -17.55
C LEU A 224 21.70 -5.49 -18.10
N CYS A 225 20.77 -6.43 -18.30
CA CYS A 225 21.07 -7.76 -18.81
C CYS A 225 21.51 -7.78 -20.30
N ALA A 226 21.15 -6.76 -21.08
CA ALA A 226 21.62 -6.61 -22.45
C ALA A 226 23.04 -6.04 -22.52
N SER A 227 23.35 -5.11 -21.61
CA SER A 227 24.68 -4.49 -21.49
C SER A 227 25.74 -5.44 -20.93
N GLU A 228 25.34 -6.33 -20.00
CA GLU A 228 26.20 -7.35 -19.41
C GLU A 228 25.47 -8.69 -19.32
N ARG A 229 25.79 -9.64 -20.21
CA ARG A 229 25.10 -10.94 -20.30
C ARG A 229 25.17 -11.77 -19.02
N ARG A 230 26.22 -11.62 -18.23
CA ARG A 230 26.42 -12.32 -16.96
C ARG A 230 25.27 -12.02 -15.99
N LEU A 231 24.71 -10.81 -16.01
CA LEU A 231 23.60 -10.41 -15.15
C LEU A 231 22.31 -11.21 -15.40
N LYS A 232 22.22 -11.93 -16.51
CA LYS A 232 21.10 -12.84 -16.78
C LYS A 232 21.04 -14.03 -15.84
N GLY A 233 20.89 -14.05 -14.68
CA GLY A 233 20.85 -15.16 -13.73
C GLY A 233 21.49 -14.77 -12.41
N THR A 234 22.25 -13.67 -12.42
CA THR A 234 22.89 -13.14 -11.21
C THR A 234 22.33 -11.80 -10.76
N LEU A 235 21.29 -11.28 -11.42
CA LEU A 235 20.57 -10.06 -11.06
C LEU A 235 19.19 -10.43 -10.52
N ILE A 236 18.84 -9.89 -9.35
CA ILE A 236 17.51 -10.00 -8.73
C ILE A 236 17.07 -8.59 -8.36
N ARG A 237 15.84 -8.20 -8.74
CA ARG A 237 15.24 -6.94 -8.33
C ARG A 237 13.95 -7.20 -7.55
N PHE A 238 13.81 -6.52 -6.43
CA PHE A 238 12.59 -6.48 -5.63
C PHE A 238 12.14 -5.03 -5.52
N VAL A 239 11.22 -4.61 -6.39
CA VAL A 239 10.75 -3.22 -6.57
C VAL A 239 11.93 -2.28 -6.92
N ASP A 240 12.47 -1.58 -5.95
CA ASP A 240 13.62 -0.65 -6.00
C ASP A 240 14.94 -1.28 -5.51
N ASP A 241 14.88 -2.35 -4.75
CA ASP A 241 16.06 -3.08 -4.29
C ASP A 241 16.63 -3.98 -5.39
N ILE A 242 17.90 -3.80 -5.73
CA ILE A 242 18.61 -4.58 -6.75
C ILE A 242 19.75 -5.34 -6.09
N THR A 243 19.81 -6.65 -6.28
CA THR A 243 20.93 -7.48 -5.82
C THR A 243 21.60 -8.14 -7.01
N ALA A 244 22.91 -8.02 -7.14
CA ALA A 244 23.69 -8.68 -8.16
C ALA A 244 24.81 -9.54 -7.56
N GLY A 245 24.87 -10.82 -7.97
CA GLY A 245 25.97 -11.72 -7.63
C GLY A 245 27.22 -11.40 -8.46
N THR A 246 28.39 -11.36 -7.79
CA THR A 246 29.67 -11.08 -8.45
C THR A 246 30.78 -11.98 -7.92
N GLN A 247 31.82 -12.23 -8.75
CA GLN A 247 32.95 -13.07 -8.39
C GLN A 247 34.05 -12.29 -7.66
N THR A 248 34.15 -10.99 -7.93
CA THR A 248 35.15 -10.11 -7.33
C THR A 248 34.55 -8.73 -6.99
N THR A 249 35.22 -7.97 -6.16
CA THR A 249 34.87 -6.59 -5.80
C THR A 249 34.95 -5.65 -7.01
N GLU A 250 35.91 -5.86 -7.92
CA GLU A 250 36.05 -5.06 -9.15
C GLU A 250 34.88 -5.30 -10.10
N GLN A 251 34.33 -6.52 -10.12
CA GLN A 251 33.10 -6.81 -10.88
C GLN A 251 31.89 -6.12 -10.24
N ALA A 252 31.81 -6.07 -8.92
CA ALA A 252 30.75 -5.35 -8.21
C ALA A 252 30.81 -3.85 -8.54
N ASP A 253 31.99 -3.23 -8.55
CA ASP A 253 32.17 -1.82 -8.90
C ASP A 253 31.79 -1.52 -10.37
N ARG A 254 32.18 -2.40 -11.30
CA ARG A 254 31.75 -2.27 -12.71
C ARG A 254 30.23 -2.38 -12.83
N THR A 255 29.62 -3.34 -12.13
CA THR A 255 28.16 -3.53 -12.12
C THR A 255 27.46 -2.32 -11.52
N ARG A 256 27.96 -1.74 -10.42
CA ARG A 256 27.46 -0.50 -9.81
C ARG A 256 27.49 0.67 -10.81
N ASN A 257 28.61 0.85 -11.52
CA ASN A 257 28.76 1.90 -12.52
C ASN A 257 27.79 1.68 -13.71
N LEU A 258 27.59 0.44 -14.13
CA LEU A 258 26.59 0.11 -15.15
C LEU A 258 25.17 0.41 -14.67
N MET A 259 24.81 0.05 -13.42
CA MET A 259 23.51 0.39 -12.83
C MET A 259 23.27 1.90 -12.87
N ARG A 260 24.22 2.72 -12.42
CA ARG A 260 24.12 4.18 -12.52
C ARG A 260 23.88 4.67 -13.94
N LYS A 261 24.65 4.16 -14.89
CA LYS A 261 24.51 4.54 -16.30
C LYS A 261 23.11 4.23 -16.85
N VAL A 262 22.58 3.04 -16.57
CA VAL A 262 21.27 2.62 -17.05
C VAL A 262 20.16 3.41 -16.35
N LEU A 263 20.23 3.56 -15.01
CA LEU A 263 19.24 4.32 -14.23
C LEU A 263 19.16 5.77 -14.70
N ARG A 264 20.29 6.44 -14.96
CA ARG A 264 20.33 7.81 -15.49
C ARG A 264 19.67 7.93 -16.87
N GLY A 265 19.63 6.85 -17.66
CA GLY A 265 18.85 6.77 -18.90
C GLY A 265 17.35 6.99 -18.67
N TYR A 266 16.85 6.63 -17.49
CA TYR A 266 15.48 6.81 -17.02
C TYR A 266 15.32 7.98 -16.03
N GLN A 267 16.36 8.81 -15.84
CA GLN A 267 16.42 9.92 -14.88
C GLN A 267 16.30 9.48 -13.41
N LEU A 268 16.79 8.28 -13.12
CA LEU A 268 16.90 7.70 -11.79
C LEU A 268 18.38 7.58 -11.39
N ASP A 269 18.66 7.42 -10.10
CA ASP A 269 20.02 7.11 -9.63
C ASP A 269 19.97 6.12 -8.45
N ILE A 270 21.10 5.51 -8.14
CA ILE A 270 21.23 4.64 -6.97
C ILE A 270 21.26 5.47 -5.69
N ASN A 271 20.87 4.84 -4.58
CA ASN A 271 21.09 5.37 -3.24
C ASN A 271 22.48 4.93 -2.75
N ASP A 272 23.44 5.83 -2.75
CA ASP A 272 24.82 5.51 -2.38
C ASP A 272 24.97 5.03 -0.93
N GLU A 273 24.17 5.58 0.00
CA GLU A 273 24.20 5.20 1.41
C GLU A 273 23.71 3.76 1.67
N LYS A 274 22.86 3.25 0.77
CA LYS A 274 22.32 1.89 0.83
C LYS A 274 22.98 0.94 -0.18
N THR A 275 23.95 1.44 -0.95
CA THR A 275 24.66 0.62 -1.94
C THR A 275 25.95 0.08 -1.37
N GLU A 276 26.00 -1.24 -1.17
CA GLU A 276 27.13 -1.92 -0.57
C GLU A 276 27.49 -3.23 -1.29
N THR A 277 28.75 -3.63 -1.18
CA THR A 277 29.22 -4.93 -1.63
C THR A 277 29.56 -5.78 -0.40
N VAL A 278 28.79 -6.84 -0.20
CA VAL A 278 28.91 -7.72 0.96
C VAL A 278 29.53 -9.05 0.55
N ARG A 279 30.53 -9.52 1.31
CA ARG A 279 31.03 -10.88 1.16
C ARG A 279 30.06 -11.85 1.82
N ILE A 280 29.74 -12.96 1.17
CA ILE A 280 28.71 -13.90 1.65
C ILE A 280 28.99 -14.43 3.06
N ILE A 281 30.25 -14.66 3.43
CA ILE A 281 30.62 -15.12 4.77
C ILE A 281 30.22 -14.12 5.87
N SER A 282 29.99 -12.85 5.50
CA SER A 282 29.57 -11.78 6.41
C SER A 282 28.06 -11.54 6.41
N LEU A 283 27.29 -12.30 5.61
CA LEU A 283 25.83 -12.18 5.57
C LEU A 283 25.22 -12.74 6.86
N GLU A 284 24.81 -11.85 7.73
CA GLU A 284 23.89 -12.18 8.81
C GLU A 284 22.50 -12.42 8.22
N TYR A 285 22.18 -13.69 7.93
CA TYR A 285 20.82 -14.08 7.59
C TYR A 285 19.90 -13.76 8.76
N SER A 286 19.02 -12.78 8.62
CA SER A 286 17.93 -12.33 9.51
C SER A 286 17.71 -13.17 10.78
N SER A 287 18.76 -13.29 11.61
CA SER A 287 18.78 -14.04 12.89
C SER A 287 17.69 -13.56 13.84
N TRP A 288 17.40 -12.24 13.81
CA TRP A 288 16.39 -11.62 14.66
C TRP A 288 14.98 -12.19 14.48
N ARG A 289 14.60 -12.64 13.27
CA ARG A 289 13.28 -13.27 13.05
C ARG A 289 13.20 -14.63 13.74
N HIS A 290 14.27 -15.39 13.72
CA HIS A 290 14.33 -16.67 14.40
C HIS A 290 14.33 -16.49 15.92
N GLU A 291 15.08 -15.52 16.45
CA GLU A 291 15.08 -15.16 17.86
C GLU A 291 13.66 -14.78 18.34
N LEU A 292 12.95 -13.92 17.60
CA LEU A 292 11.55 -13.57 17.91
C LEU A 292 10.62 -14.76 17.89
N ARG A 293 10.72 -15.63 16.89
CA ARG A 293 9.84 -16.81 16.78
C ARG A 293 10.08 -17.81 17.93
N ALA A 294 11.36 -18.05 18.26
CA ALA A 294 11.72 -18.96 19.35
C ALA A 294 11.24 -18.45 20.73
N SER A 295 11.16 -17.13 20.90
CA SER A 295 10.77 -16.49 22.17
C SER A 295 9.29 -16.12 22.23
N MET A 296 8.46 -16.49 21.24
CA MET A 296 7.05 -16.15 21.22
C MET A 296 6.30 -16.76 22.40
N PRO A 297 5.65 -15.93 23.26
CA PRO A 297 4.90 -16.45 24.39
C PRO A 297 3.60 -17.15 23.93
N PRO A 298 3.16 -18.24 24.57
CA PRO A 298 1.80 -18.73 24.37
C PRO A 298 0.78 -17.77 24.99
N SER A 299 -0.47 -17.77 24.51
CA SER A 299 -1.54 -16.89 25.05
C SER A 299 -1.82 -17.11 26.55
N THR A 300 -1.52 -18.31 27.06
CA THR A 300 -1.58 -18.69 28.48
C THR A 300 -0.26 -18.45 29.23
N GLY A 301 0.72 -17.78 28.59
CA GLY A 301 2.03 -17.52 29.19
C GLY A 301 1.94 -16.64 30.44
N SER A 302 2.92 -16.80 31.34
CA SER A 302 3.05 -15.92 32.52
C SER A 302 3.40 -14.49 32.12
N ILE A 303 3.19 -13.53 33.01
CA ILE A 303 3.59 -12.11 32.82
C ILE A 303 5.06 -12.04 32.41
N ALA A 304 5.95 -12.74 33.12
CA ALA A 304 7.40 -12.73 32.84
C ALA A 304 7.73 -13.16 31.38
N LYS A 305 6.98 -14.08 30.77
CA LYS A 305 7.17 -14.47 29.37
C LYS A 305 6.82 -13.32 28.40
N PHE A 306 5.77 -12.57 28.68
CA PHE A 306 5.41 -11.39 27.87
C PHE A 306 6.43 -10.27 28.06
N GLU A 307 6.87 -9.99 29.29
CA GLU A 307 7.92 -9.00 29.59
C GLU A 307 9.21 -9.35 28.84
N THR A 308 9.68 -10.61 28.96
CA THR A 308 10.86 -11.07 28.21
C THR A 308 10.73 -10.89 26.71
N PHE A 309 9.55 -11.13 26.16
CA PHE A 309 9.29 -10.96 24.72
C PHE A 309 9.34 -9.48 24.30
N PHE A 310 8.78 -8.56 25.09
CA PHE A 310 8.84 -7.13 24.82
C PHE A 310 10.26 -6.58 24.96
N ASP A 311 11.04 -7.05 25.96
CA ASP A 311 12.45 -6.69 26.13
C ASP A 311 13.29 -7.17 24.93
N LEU A 312 12.98 -8.37 24.43
CA LEU A 312 13.63 -8.91 23.23
C LEU A 312 13.31 -8.04 22.01
N ILE A 313 12.04 -7.64 21.80
CA ILE A 313 11.65 -6.73 20.71
C ILE A 313 12.50 -5.46 20.76
N HIS A 314 12.64 -4.85 21.93
CA HIS A 314 13.42 -3.63 22.10
C HIS A 314 14.92 -3.86 21.80
N SER A 315 15.51 -4.92 22.37
CA SER A 315 16.91 -5.30 22.15
C SER A 315 17.21 -5.54 20.67
N LEU A 316 16.34 -6.30 19.99
CA LEU A 316 16.51 -6.56 18.56
C LEU A 316 16.31 -5.31 17.70
N ALA A 317 15.40 -4.42 18.08
CA ALA A 317 15.22 -3.15 17.36
C ALA A 317 16.46 -2.24 17.46
N LEU A 318 17.17 -2.27 18.58
CA LEU A 318 18.44 -1.55 18.73
C LEU A 318 19.58 -2.22 17.94
N ARG A 319 19.63 -3.56 17.89
CA ARG A 319 20.64 -4.29 17.11
C ARG A 319 20.42 -4.19 15.60
N PHE A 320 19.16 -4.10 15.15
CA PHE A 320 18.78 -4.06 13.74
C PHE A 320 17.92 -2.82 13.43
N PRO A 321 18.48 -1.60 13.52
CA PRO A 321 17.71 -0.35 13.43
C PRO A 321 17.05 -0.14 12.06
N GLN A 322 17.57 -0.75 10.99
CA GLN A 322 17.00 -0.67 9.64
C GLN A 322 15.87 -1.69 9.43
N ALA A 323 15.78 -2.71 10.30
CA ALA A 323 14.69 -3.69 10.24
C ALA A 323 13.48 -3.19 11.03
N ASN A 324 12.29 -3.51 10.52
CA ASN A 324 11.05 -3.12 11.19
C ASN A 324 10.65 -4.17 12.27
N VAL A 325 11.60 -4.45 13.21
CA VAL A 325 11.44 -5.49 14.23
C VAL A 325 10.16 -5.33 15.06
N PRO A 326 9.84 -4.14 15.63
CA PRO A 326 8.65 -4.01 16.46
C PRO A 326 7.35 -4.26 15.70
N LEU A 327 7.19 -3.72 14.49
CA LEU A 327 5.99 -3.94 13.68
C LEU A 327 5.83 -5.42 13.31
N TYR A 328 6.94 -6.09 12.93
CA TYR A 328 6.94 -7.52 12.63
C TYR A 328 6.51 -8.34 13.84
N ALA A 329 7.11 -8.08 15.01
CA ALA A 329 6.81 -8.79 16.25
C ALA A 329 5.34 -8.63 16.67
N LEU A 330 4.80 -7.41 16.63
CA LEU A 330 3.40 -7.16 16.97
C LEU A 330 2.44 -7.83 15.99
N LYS A 331 2.71 -7.78 14.68
CA LYS A 331 1.91 -8.49 13.68
C LYS A 331 1.92 -10.00 13.92
N MET A 332 3.07 -10.57 14.21
CA MET A 332 3.24 -12.00 14.48
C MET A 332 2.49 -12.43 15.75
N ALA A 333 2.56 -11.63 16.81
CA ALA A 333 1.98 -11.95 18.13
C ALA A 333 0.52 -11.46 18.31
N ARG A 334 -0.09 -10.74 17.35
CA ARG A 334 -1.37 -10.04 17.53
C ARG A 334 -2.50 -10.95 18.04
N VAL A 335 -2.64 -12.15 17.47
CA VAL A 335 -3.68 -13.11 17.89
C VAL A 335 -3.42 -13.61 19.30
N ILE A 336 -2.15 -13.84 19.64
CA ILE A 336 -1.72 -14.25 20.97
C ILE A 336 -2.06 -13.17 22.00
N PHE A 337 -1.74 -11.91 21.70
CA PHE A 337 -2.02 -10.77 22.57
C PHE A 337 -3.53 -10.59 22.80
N ILE A 338 -4.34 -10.67 21.74
CA ILE A 338 -5.79 -10.59 21.85
C ILE A 338 -6.35 -11.71 22.73
N ALA A 339 -5.81 -12.93 22.64
CA ALA A 339 -6.26 -14.10 23.40
C ALA A 339 -5.68 -14.16 24.83
N ALA A 340 -4.66 -13.34 25.16
CA ALA A 340 -3.93 -13.47 26.41
C ALA A 340 -4.75 -13.08 27.63
N SER A 341 -4.51 -13.81 28.75
CA SER A 341 -5.15 -13.58 30.06
C SER A 341 -4.56 -12.37 30.80
N HIS A 342 -3.25 -12.10 30.64
CA HIS A 342 -2.54 -10.99 31.30
C HIS A 342 -2.65 -9.68 30.49
N TRP A 343 -3.88 -9.31 30.11
CA TRP A 343 -4.13 -8.20 29.20
C TRP A 343 -3.61 -6.86 29.71
N LYS A 344 -3.77 -6.54 31.00
CA LYS A 344 -3.33 -5.26 31.57
C LYS A 344 -1.86 -4.98 31.28
N THR A 345 -0.98 -5.95 31.49
CA THR A 345 0.45 -5.83 31.22
C THR A 345 0.73 -5.65 29.72
N ILE A 346 0.07 -6.42 28.87
CA ILE A 346 0.22 -6.31 27.41
C ILE A 346 -0.23 -4.95 26.93
N GLU A 347 -1.37 -4.44 27.39
CA GLU A 347 -1.87 -3.10 27.03
C GLU A 347 -0.86 -2.01 27.37
N GLU A 348 -0.25 -2.07 28.57
CA GLU A 348 0.77 -1.12 28.99
C GLU A 348 1.98 -1.13 28.04
N PHE A 349 2.51 -2.32 27.71
CA PHE A 349 3.63 -2.45 26.79
C PHE A 349 3.28 -1.98 25.36
N LEU A 350 2.09 -2.28 24.84
CA LEU A 350 1.65 -1.82 23.52
C LEU A 350 1.64 -0.29 23.44
N LEU A 351 1.10 0.39 24.47
CA LEU A 351 1.06 1.86 24.51
C LEU A 351 2.45 2.49 24.67
N ILE A 352 3.37 1.81 25.37
CA ILE A 352 4.78 2.24 25.50
C ILE A 352 5.54 2.06 24.18
N ILE A 353 5.38 0.92 23.50
CA ILE A 353 6.04 0.63 22.23
C ILE A 353 5.71 1.69 21.17
N TYR A 354 4.47 2.15 21.09
CA TYR A 354 4.09 3.21 20.15
C TYR A 354 4.98 4.46 20.30
N ARG A 355 5.29 4.89 21.52
CA ARG A 355 6.11 6.10 21.74
C ARG A 355 7.51 5.99 21.14
N SER A 356 8.08 4.78 21.13
CA SER A 356 9.41 4.52 20.56
C SER A 356 9.34 4.19 19.07
N TYR A 357 8.23 3.54 18.63
CA TYR A 357 8.06 3.01 17.28
C TYR A 357 6.67 3.36 16.71
N PRO A 358 6.44 4.62 16.27
CA PRO A 358 5.13 5.08 15.79
C PRO A 358 4.53 4.24 14.65
N VAL A 359 5.36 3.60 13.85
CA VAL A 359 4.95 2.69 12.76
C VAL A 359 4.08 1.52 13.25
N THR A 360 4.10 1.21 14.54
CA THR A 360 3.31 0.13 15.14
C THR A 360 1.85 0.49 15.42
N LEU A 361 1.47 1.78 15.32
CA LEU A 361 0.17 2.29 15.75
C LEU A 361 -1.01 1.52 15.13
N ALA A 362 -0.99 1.29 13.83
CA ALA A 362 -2.08 0.59 13.14
C ALA A 362 -2.35 -0.80 13.72
N VAL A 363 -1.28 -1.57 14.02
CA VAL A 363 -1.39 -2.92 14.61
C VAL A 363 -1.83 -2.85 16.07
N ILE A 364 -1.35 -1.86 16.82
CA ILE A 364 -1.81 -1.63 18.19
C ILE A 364 -3.30 -1.33 18.22
N VAL A 365 -3.78 -0.45 17.33
CA VAL A 365 -5.20 -0.14 17.18
C VAL A 365 -6.01 -1.38 16.81
N GLU A 366 -5.49 -2.23 15.90
CA GLU A 366 -6.11 -3.50 15.54
C GLU A 366 -6.24 -4.44 16.75
N ILE A 367 -5.18 -4.57 17.55
CA ILE A 367 -5.18 -5.40 18.77
C ILE A 367 -6.18 -4.87 19.79
N LEU A 368 -6.17 -3.56 20.08
CA LEU A 368 -7.08 -2.91 21.02
C LEU A 368 -8.55 -3.03 20.57
N ALA A 369 -8.85 -2.76 19.30
CA ALA A 369 -10.20 -2.85 18.76
C ALA A 369 -10.78 -4.28 18.81
N ASN A 370 -9.93 -5.30 18.59
CA ASN A 370 -10.35 -6.71 18.67
C ASN A 370 -10.45 -7.25 20.11
N LYS A 371 -9.68 -6.68 21.05
CA LYS A 371 -9.76 -7.05 22.47
C LYS A 371 -11.04 -6.54 23.13
N ASN A 372 -11.65 -5.50 22.60
CA ASN A 372 -12.87 -4.88 23.14
C ASN A 372 -14.14 -5.77 23.00
N ASP A 373 -14.01 -7.08 22.94
CA ASP A 373 -15.12 -8.03 22.80
C ASP A 373 -15.79 -8.46 24.14
N GLY A 374 -15.40 -7.81 25.25
CA GLY A 374 -16.18 -7.84 26.50
C GLY A 374 -15.80 -8.89 27.56
N ARG A 375 -14.74 -9.71 27.38
CA ARG A 375 -14.37 -10.74 28.39
C ARG A 375 -13.25 -10.35 29.35
N HIS A 376 -12.31 -9.51 28.94
CA HIS A 376 -11.24 -8.96 29.79
C HIS A 376 -10.96 -7.53 29.32
N GLY A 377 -11.77 -6.62 29.83
CA GLY A 377 -11.91 -5.24 29.31
C GLY A 377 -10.61 -4.46 29.18
N ILE A 378 -10.53 -3.72 28.09
CA ILE A 378 -9.57 -2.62 27.90
C ILE A 378 -9.79 -1.61 29.04
N ASP A 379 -8.72 -1.06 29.58
CA ASP A 379 -8.77 0.12 30.42
C ASP A 379 -9.05 1.38 29.56
N VAL A 380 -10.34 1.60 29.30
CA VAL A 380 -10.81 2.72 28.45
C VAL A 380 -10.28 4.06 28.94
N ALA A 381 -10.16 4.29 30.25
CA ALA A 381 -9.65 5.52 30.81
C ALA A 381 -8.16 5.73 30.50
N ARG A 382 -7.38 4.66 30.55
CA ARG A 382 -5.97 4.66 30.17
C ARG A 382 -5.81 4.97 28.67
N VAL A 383 -6.56 4.28 27.80
CA VAL A 383 -6.52 4.52 26.36
C VAL A 383 -7.01 5.93 26.02
N GLN A 384 -8.03 6.45 26.69
CA GLN A 384 -8.48 7.84 26.53
C GLN A 384 -7.36 8.84 26.89
N THR A 385 -6.68 8.61 28.01
CA THR A 385 -5.52 9.42 28.42
C THR A 385 -4.39 9.33 27.39
N PHE A 386 -4.12 8.13 26.87
CA PHE A 386 -3.13 7.90 25.81
C PHE A 386 -3.48 8.70 24.55
N ILE A 387 -4.71 8.61 24.05
CA ILE A 387 -5.16 9.36 22.87
C ILE A 387 -4.98 10.85 23.10
N ARG A 388 -5.49 11.40 24.20
CA ARG A 388 -5.42 12.85 24.50
C ARG A 388 -4.00 13.37 24.62
N SER A 389 -3.12 12.64 25.31
CA SER A 389 -1.72 13.05 25.50
C SER A 389 -0.91 13.05 24.20
N ASN A 390 -1.21 12.12 23.28
CA ASN A 390 -0.50 12.05 22.00
C ASN A 390 -1.13 12.97 20.95
N LEU A 391 -2.45 13.12 20.91
CA LEU A 391 -3.16 13.85 19.88
C LEU A 391 -2.68 15.30 19.76
N LYS A 392 -2.45 15.97 20.90
CA LYS A 392 -1.95 17.34 20.93
C LYS A 392 -0.61 17.48 20.20
N ALA A 393 0.36 16.64 20.54
CA ALA A 393 1.69 16.67 19.91
C ALA A 393 1.64 16.26 18.42
N LEU A 394 0.77 15.32 18.06
CA LEU A 394 0.58 14.90 16.67
C LEU A 394 -0.01 16.03 15.82
N VAL A 395 -0.98 16.76 16.36
CA VAL A 395 -1.63 17.91 15.69
C VAL A 395 -0.64 19.06 15.49
N GLU A 396 0.18 19.38 16.50
CA GLU A 396 1.23 20.40 16.41
C GLU A 396 2.31 20.08 15.35
N ASN A 397 2.47 18.81 14.98
CA ASN A 397 3.47 18.35 14.03
C ASN A 397 2.88 17.79 12.71
N ASP A 398 1.61 18.06 12.42
CA ASP A 398 0.90 17.65 11.18
C ASP A 398 0.99 16.13 10.88
N ARG A 399 1.03 15.28 11.92
CA ARG A 399 1.15 13.83 11.81
C ARG A 399 -0.18 13.17 11.44
N LEU A 400 -0.75 13.56 10.31
CA LEU A 400 -2.13 13.23 9.90
C LEU A 400 -2.42 11.73 9.82
N GLY A 401 -1.45 10.91 9.40
CA GLY A 401 -1.60 9.46 9.36
C GLY A 401 -1.78 8.85 10.74
N GLU A 402 -0.98 9.28 11.73
CA GLU A 402 -1.13 8.81 13.12
C GLU A 402 -2.41 9.35 13.75
N ILE A 403 -2.76 10.61 13.47
CA ILE A 403 -4.02 11.22 13.90
C ILE A 403 -5.21 10.40 13.38
N SER A 404 -5.20 10.00 12.12
CA SER A 404 -6.28 9.21 11.55
C SER A 404 -6.50 7.88 12.29
N TRP A 405 -5.42 7.23 12.73
CA TRP A 405 -5.49 6.01 13.53
C TRP A 405 -5.93 6.27 14.98
N MET A 406 -5.52 7.40 15.59
CA MET A 406 -5.99 7.79 16.93
C MET A 406 -7.50 8.11 16.94
N LEU A 407 -7.99 8.83 15.92
CA LEU A 407 -9.42 9.12 15.75
C LEU A 407 -10.22 7.83 15.50
N PHE A 408 -9.68 6.92 14.69
CA PHE A 408 -10.31 5.62 14.46
C PHE A 408 -10.32 4.76 15.73
N LEU A 409 -9.26 4.78 16.54
CA LEU A 409 -9.23 4.09 17.85
C LEU A 409 -10.32 4.65 18.79
N ALA A 410 -10.44 5.98 18.86
CA ALA A 410 -11.49 6.62 19.65
C ALA A 410 -12.89 6.17 19.21
N LYS A 411 -13.12 6.11 17.89
CA LYS A 411 -14.36 5.59 17.33
C LYS A 411 -14.60 4.12 17.71
N ALA A 412 -13.61 3.24 17.52
CA ALA A 412 -13.71 1.81 17.77
C ALA A 412 -14.02 1.49 19.25
N LEU A 413 -13.46 2.26 20.17
CA LEU A 413 -13.67 2.11 21.63
C LEU A 413 -14.75 3.03 22.20
N ARG A 414 -15.44 3.82 21.36
CA ARG A 414 -16.46 4.80 21.75
C ARG A 414 -15.95 5.84 22.79
N ILE A 415 -14.71 6.28 22.61
CA ILE A 415 -14.08 7.30 23.47
C ILE A 415 -14.48 8.68 22.99
N VAL A 416 -14.96 9.51 23.93
CA VAL A 416 -15.32 10.90 23.65
C VAL A 416 -14.06 11.77 23.57
N ILE A 417 -13.93 12.53 22.48
CA ILE A 417 -12.88 13.54 22.26
C ILE A 417 -13.48 14.94 22.43
N ARG A 418 -12.76 15.86 23.06
CA ARG A 418 -13.19 17.26 23.14
C ARG A 418 -12.90 17.97 21.83
N ALA A 419 -13.85 18.75 21.33
CA ALA A 419 -13.67 19.57 20.14
C ALA A 419 -12.44 20.50 20.24
N ALA A 420 -12.14 21.03 21.43
CA ALA A 420 -10.97 21.86 21.69
C ALA A 420 -9.63 21.10 21.47
N ASP A 421 -9.57 19.79 21.72
CA ASP A 421 -8.35 18.99 21.54
C ASP A 421 -8.02 18.77 20.04
N VAL A 422 -9.00 18.93 19.15
CA VAL A 422 -8.88 18.73 17.70
C VAL A 422 -9.16 20.00 16.87
N GLU A 423 -9.38 21.13 17.53
CA GLU A 423 -9.66 22.41 16.86
C GLU A 423 -8.60 22.79 15.81
N PRO A 424 -7.28 22.62 16.04
CA PRO A 424 -6.30 22.93 15.01
C PRO A 424 -6.47 22.08 13.75
N LEU A 425 -6.96 20.83 13.82
CA LEU A 425 -7.23 19.99 12.65
C LEU A 425 -8.31 20.58 11.76
N THR A 426 -9.26 21.35 12.32
CA THR A 426 -10.32 22.01 11.53
C THR A 426 -9.78 23.10 10.60
N LYS A 427 -8.50 23.48 10.76
CA LYS A 427 -7.79 24.47 9.94
C LYS A 427 -6.93 23.85 8.85
N ILE A 428 -6.77 22.53 8.86
CA ILE A 428 -5.93 21.79 7.91
C ILE A 428 -6.81 21.13 6.84
N ASN A 429 -6.40 21.21 5.59
CA ASN A 429 -7.04 20.53 4.47
C ASN A 429 -6.66 19.03 4.47
N SER A 430 -7.42 18.21 5.20
CA SER A 430 -7.32 16.76 5.16
C SER A 430 -8.72 16.14 5.18
N SER A 431 -9.12 15.57 4.06
CA SER A 431 -10.39 14.85 3.95
C SER A 431 -10.45 13.67 4.90
N VAL A 432 -9.33 12.99 5.11
CA VAL A 432 -9.23 11.80 5.98
C VAL A 432 -9.56 12.16 7.42
N CYS A 433 -8.89 13.17 7.98
CA CYS A 433 -9.14 13.62 9.34
C CYS A 433 -10.53 14.24 9.49
N ALA A 434 -10.96 15.04 8.50
CA ALA A 434 -12.27 15.69 8.49
C ALA A 434 -13.41 14.66 8.52
N LEU A 435 -13.36 13.61 7.71
CA LEU A 435 -14.39 12.56 7.69
C LEU A 435 -14.44 11.75 8.99
N LEU A 436 -13.27 11.40 9.56
CA LEU A 436 -13.22 10.71 10.87
C LEU A 436 -13.81 11.57 11.99
N LEU A 437 -13.54 12.88 11.99
CA LEU A 437 -14.11 13.80 12.97
C LEU A 437 -15.63 13.98 12.78
N CYS A 438 -16.11 14.08 11.52
CA CYS A 438 -17.53 14.13 11.24
C CYS A 438 -18.26 12.82 11.64
N ASP A 439 -17.63 11.67 11.43
CA ASP A 439 -18.19 10.39 11.88
C ASP A 439 -18.25 10.27 13.42
N LEU A 440 -17.21 10.73 14.11
CA LEU A 440 -17.20 10.82 15.58
C LEU A 440 -18.31 11.77 16.10
N GLU A 441 -18.47 12.94 15.47
CA GLU A 441 -19.53 13.89 15.83
C GLU A 441 -20.92 13.30 15.58
N ALA A 442 -21.14 12.67 14.42
CA ALA A 442 -22.43 12.01 14.11
C ALA A 442 -22.78 10.87 15.07
N LYS A 443 -21.77 10.25 15.71
CA LYS A 443 -21.94 9.22 16.74
C LYS A 443 -22.02 9.77 18.17
N GLY A 444 -22.00 11.10 18.36
CA GLY A 444 -22.02 11.73 19.68
C GLY A 444 -20.70 11.53 20.46
N LEU A 445 -19.60 11.27 19.76
CA LEU A 445 -18.27 11.06 20.35
C LEU A 445 -17.38 12.32 20.31
N ILE A 446 -17.94 13.46 19.95
CA ILE A 446 -17.29 14.78 20.10
C ILE A 446 -18.04 15.56 21.18
N SER A 447 -17.31 16.03 22.20
CA SER A 447 -17.82 16.95 23.20
C SER A 447 -17.51 18.39 22.80
N GLY A 448 -18.54 19.18 22.56
CA GLY A 448 -18.47 20.54 21.98
C GLY A 448 -18.83 20.52 20.49
N THR A 449 -18.54 21.60 19.78
CA THR A 449 -18.90 21.79 18.36
C THR A 449 -17.65 21.90 17.49
N LEU A 450 -17.62 21.16 16.38
CA LEU A 450 -16.56 21.25 15.39
C LEU A 450 -16.78 22.45 14.46
N ASN A 451 -15.74 23.25 14.27
CA ASN A 451 -15.77 24.33 13.28
C ASN A 451 -15.38 23.81 11.89
N LYS A 452 -16.37 23.53 11.04
CA LYS A 452 -16.17 22.99 9.69
C LYS A 452 -16.01 24.09 8.61
N ALA A 453 -15.92 25.37 8.99
CA ALA A 453 -15.97 26.49 8.04
C ALA A 453 -14.86 26.41 6.95
N ILE A 454 -13.65 25.96 7.31
CA ILE A 454 -12.53 25.84 6.36
C ILE A 454 -12.79 24.67 5.40
N TRP A 455 -13.16 23.51 5.90
CA TRP A 455 -13.46 22.35 5.07
C TRP A 455 -14.64 22.60 4.13
N ASN A 456 -15.68 23.32 4.62
CA ASN A 456 -16.87 23.65 3.83
C ASN A 456 -16.57 24.60 2.65
N LYS A 457 -15.41 25.26 2.60
CA LYS A 457 -14.97 25.99 1.39
C LYS A 457 -14.73 25.07 0.19
N SER A 458 -14.48 23.79 0.42
CA SER A 458 -14.33 22.78 -0.63
C SER A 458 -15.67 22.25 -1.20
N LEU A 459 -16.84 22.67 -0.66
CA LEU A 459 -18.15 22.23 -1.15
C LEU A 459 -18.52 22.97 -2.45
N THR A 460 -17.72 22.74 -3.48
CA THR A 460 -17.80 23.37 -4.81
C THR A 460 -17.38 22.38 -5.89
N HIS A 461 -17.64 22.71 -7.16
CA HIS A 461 -17.12 21.92 -8.30
C HIS A 461 -15.59 21.79 -8.28
N ASN A 462 -14.88 22.86 -7.93
CA ASN A 462 -13.42 22.83 -7.82
C ASN A 462 -12.96 21.95 -6.67
N GLY A 463 -13.70 21.94 -5.55
CA GLY A 463 -13.40 21.06 -4.43
C GLY A 463 -13.47 19.58 -4.79
N LEU A 464 -14.37 19.19 -5.73
CA LEU A 464 -14.44 17.81 -6.24
C LEU A 464 -13.22 17.38 -7.06
N THR A 465 -12.36 18.30 -7.47
CA THR A 465 -11.11 18.02 -8.20
C THR A 465 -9.85 18.37 -7.40
N SER A 466 -10.02 18.94 -6.21
CA SER A 466 -8.94 19.31 -5.28
C SER A 466 -8.54 18.16 -4.37
N GLU A 467 -7.56 18.39 -3.50
CA GLU A 467 -7.15 17.49 -2.42
C GLU A 467 -8.29 17.18 -1.42
N MET A 468 -9.32 18.06 -1.36
CA MET A 468 -10.47 17.88 -0.49
C MET A 468 -11.64 17.15 -1.16
N TRP A 469 -11.45 16.52 -2.34
CA TRP A 469 -12.52 15.86 -3.09
C TRP A 469 -13.29 14.82 -2.26
N LEU A 470 -12.58 14.08 -1.41
CA LEU A 470 -13.15 13.00 -0.63
C LEU A 470 -14.08 13.54 0.47
N TYR A 471 -13.68 14.62 1.16
CA TYR A 471 -14.54 15.32 2.10
C TYR A 471 -15.73 15.98 1.40
N ALA A 472 -15.47 16.74 0.34
CA ALA A 472 -16.52 17.45 -0.39
C ALA A 472 -17.62 16.49 -0.88
N TYR A 473 -17.24 15.31 -1.34
CA TYR A 473 -18.20 14.30 -1.81
C TYR A 473 -18.86 13.55 -0.64
N GLU A 474 -18.07 12.85 0.20
CA GLU A 474 -18.61 11.94 1.22
C GLU A 474 -19.35 12.64 2.35
N ALA A 475 -18.80 13.74 2.89
CA ALA A 475 -19.48 14.46 3.96
C ALA A 475 -20.82 15.06 3.50
N SER A 476 -20.91 15.48 2.22
CA SER A 476 -22.17 15.94 1.64
C SER A 476 -23.15 14.78 1.42
N MET A 477 -22.68 13.63 0.89
CA MET A 477 -23.53 12.45 0.69
C MET A 477 -24.13 11.92 2.01
N LYS A 478 -23.41 12.09 3.13
CA LYS A 478 -23.83 11.68 4.47
C LYS A 478 -24.61 12.77 5.23
N GLY A 479 -24.78 13.96 4.67
CA GLY A 479 -25.43 15.09 5.32
C GLY A 479 -24.65 15.70 6.50
N TRP A 480 -23.35 15.39 6.62
CA TRP A 480 -22.53 15.86 7.75
C TRP A 480 -22.08 17.32 7.65
N THR A 481 -22.23 17.92 6.49
CA THR A 481 -21.83 19.31 6.24
C THR A 481 -22.88 20.32 6.70
N GLY A 482 -24.16 19.92 6.76
CA GLY A 482 -25.28 20.84 6.96
C GLY A 482 -25.46 21.87 5.84
N GLN A 483 -24.81 21.67 4.69
CA GLN A 483 -24.82 22.58 3.52
C GLN A 483 -25.47 21.92 2.30
N PRO A 484 -26.01 22.71 1.35
CA PRO A 484 -26.53 22.19 0.10
C PRO A 484 -25.45 21.47 -0.71
N ASP A 485 -25.83 20.38 -1.40
CA ASP A 485 -24.93 19.52 -2.18
C ASP A 485 -25.19 19.61 -3.71
N ALA A 486 -25.85 20.67 -4.17
CA ALA A 486 -26.18 20.87 -5.58
C ALA A 486 -24.95 20.83 -6.50
N PHE A 487 -23.76 21.21 -6.02
CA PHE A 487 -22.51 21.15 -6.77
C PHE A 487 -22.12 19.71 -7.17
N ILE A 488 -22.57 18.69 -6.44
CA ILE A 488 -22.34 17.27 -6.82
C ILE A 488 -23.29 16.90 -7.97
N SER A 489 -24.58 17.18 -7.83
CA SER A 489 -25.60 16.82 -8.83
C SER A 489 -25.46 17.58 -10.15
N THR A 490 -24.88 18.77 -10.13
CA THR A 490 -24.57 19.56 -11.34
C THR A 490 -23.17 19.28 -11.92
N SER A 491 -22.32 18.54 -11.21
CA SER A 491 -21.00 18.13 -11.71
C SER A 491 -21.14 17.06 -12.80
N PRO A 492 -20.61 17.26 -14.01
CA PRO A 492 -20.68 16.25 -15.07
C PRO A 492 -19.96 14.94 -14.71
N HIS A 493 -18.99 14.98 -13.79
CA HIS A 493 -18.17 13.83 -13.41
C HIS A 493 -18.67 13.14 -12.14
N PHE A 494 -19.19 13.89 -11.15
CA PHE A 494 -19.60 13.35 -9.85
C PHE A 494 -21.11 13.06 -9.73
N ARG A 495 -21.95 13.63 -10.62
CA ARG A 495 -23.39 13.38 -10.63
C ARG A 495 -23.71 11.89 -10.66
N GLU A 496 -23.01 11.13 -11.51
CA GLU A 496 -23.25 9.69 -11.64
C GLU A 496 -22.79 8.91 -10.41
N LEU A 497 -21.68 9.29 -9.77
CA LEU A 497 -21.28 8.71 -8.49
C LEU A 497 -22.38 8.85 -7.44
N ARG A 498 -23.01 10.03 -7.38
CA ARG A 498 -24.15 10.30 -6.50
C ARG A 498 -25.37 9.47 -6.87
N THR A 499 -25.77 9.42 -8.15
CA THR A 499 -26.92 8.66 -8.64
C THR A 499 -26.79 7.17 -8.30
N LEU A 500 -25.59 6.62 -8.43
CA LEU A 500 -25.27 5.23 -8.12
C LEU A 500 -24.97 5.00 -6.62
N GLN A 501 -25.06 6.03 -5.79
CA GLN A 501 -24.78 5.99 -4.35
C GLN A 501 -23.41 5.37 -4.03
N ILE A 502 -22.38 5.65 -4.84
CA ILE A 502 -21.03 5.16 -4.62
C ILE A 502 -20.45 5.84 -3.38
N SER A 503 -20.04 5.07 -2.40
CA SER A 503 -19.43 5.57 -1.16
C SER A 503 -17.98 5.16 -1.05
N PHE A 504 -17.17 6.07 -0.52
CA PHE A 504 -15.74 5.88 -0.24
C PHE A 504 -15.45 5.82 1.27
N TYR A 505 -16.48 5.97 2.11
CA TYR A 505 -16.37 5.90 3.56
C TYR A 505 -17.51 5.09 4.17
N ASN A 506 -17.17 3.93 4.75
CA ASN A 506 -18.13 3.09 5.44
C ASN A 506 -17.97 3.23 6.96
N GLU A 507 -18.86 3.99 7.60
CA GLU A 507 -18.85 4.25 9.04
C GLU A 507 -19.01 3.02 9.91
N ASN A 508 -19.48 1.90 9.36
CA ASN A 508 -19.66 0.65 10.09
C ASN A 508 -18.50 -0.32 9.91
N LYS A 509 -17.55 -0.01 8.99
CA LYS A 509 -16.42 -0.90 8.75
C LYS A 509 -15.39 -0.81 9.87
N ASN A 510 -15.02 -1.96 10.37
CA ASN A 510 -14.03 -2.16 11.41
C ASN A 510 -13.04 -3.26 10.95
N PHE A 511 -12.07 -3.59 11.78
CA PHE A 511 -11.20 -4.73 11.55
C PHE A 511 -11.99 -6.05 11.46
N LEU A 512 -11.41 -7.03 10.79
CA LEU A 512 -11.90 -8.41 10.85
C LEU A 512 -11.75 -8.93 12.28
N ARG A 513 -12.75 -9.69 12.76
CA ARG A 513 -12.64 -10.39 14.03
C ARG A 513 -11.57 -11.48 13.95
N VAL A 514 -10.95 -11.81 15.09
CA VAL A 514 -9.81 -12.75 15.18
C VAL A 514 -10.04 -14.04 14.41
N GLY A 515 -11.21 -14.66 14.52
CA GLY A 515 -11.52 -15.89 13.78
C GLY A 515 -11.50 -15.70 12.26
N ALA A 516 -12.03 -14.59 11.76
CA ALA A 516 -12.00 -14.25 10.34
C ALA A 516 -10.59 -13.88 9.87
N MET A 517 -9.77 -13.27 10.74
CA MET A 517 -8.37 -12.97 10.45
C MET A 517 -7.56 -14.25 10.21
N VAL A 518 -7.70 -15.26 11.07
CA VAL A 518 -7.01 -16.56 10.92
C VAL A 518 -7.40 -17.24 9.60
N ILE A 519 -8.70 -17.20 9.25
CA ILE A 519 -9.18 -17.77 7.98
C ILE A 519 -8.62 -16.98 6.80
N GLN A 520 -8.61 -15.64 6.87
CA GLN A 520 -8.09 -14.79 5.81
C GLN A 520 -6.59 -15.02 5.60
N GLU A 521 -5.81 -15.10 6.67
CA GLU A 521 -4.38 -15.39 6.60
C GLU A 521 -4.09 -16.74 5.96
N ARG A 522 -4.88 -17.78 6.30
CA ARG A 522 -4.75 -19.09 5.65
C ARG A 522 -5.04 -19.02 4.14
N ARG A 523 -6.08 -18.29 3.74
CA ARG A 523 -6.42 -18.07 2.34
C ARG A 523 -5.31 -17.33 1.59
N ASP A 524 -4.81 -16.23 2.17
CA ASP A 524 -3.74 -15.42 1.56
C ASP A 524 -2.47 -16.24 1.36
N ARG A 525 -2.12 -17.11 2.32
CA ARG A 525 -0.99 -18.05 2.18
C ARG A 525 -1.21 -19.09 1.08
N ALA A 526 -2.40 -19.68 1.03
CA ALA A 526 -2.72 -20.65 -0.01
C ALA A 526 -2.63 -20.00 -1.41
N THR A 527 -3.16 -18.78 -1.54
CA THR A 527 -3.13 -18.00 -2.79
C THR A 527 -1.70 -17.62 -3.18
N ALA A 528 -0.87 -17.19 -2.22
CA ALA A 528 0.54 -16.88 -2.47
C ALA A 528 1.34 -18.11 -2.89
N ASN A 529 1.10 -19.26 -2.28
CA ASN A 529 1.75 -20.54 -2.65
C ASN A 529 1.33 -21.01 -4.05
N LEU A 530 0.07 -20.82 -4.42
CA LEU A 530 -0.45 -21.15 -5.74
C LEU A 530 0.16 -20.24 -6.82
N ALA A 531 0.22 -18.94 -6.57
CA ALA A 531 0.84 -17.97 -7.50
C ALA A 531 2.32 -18.31 -7.79
N ASN A 532 3.07 -18.71 -6.76
CA ASN A 532 4.46 -19.14 -6.94
C ASN A 532 4.59 -20.40 -7.78
N LYS A 533 3.62 -21.33 -7.69
CA LYS A 533 3.59 -22.54 -8.52
C LYS A 533 3.25 -22.22 -9.98
N GLU A 534 2.32 -21.29 -10.22
CA GLU A 534 1.97 -20.82 -11.56
C GLU A 534 3.17 -20.16 -12.26
N GLU A 535 3.95 -19.34 -11.51
CA GLU A 535 5.17 -18.73 -12.03
C GLU A 535 6.25 -19.78 -12.40
N GLN A 536 6.29 -20.92 -11.67
CA GLN A 536 7.25 -22.00 -11.91
C GLN A 536 6.88 -22.93 -13.05
N LEU A 537 5.59 -23.13 -13.33
CA LEU A 537 5.08 -24.15 -14.27
C LEU A 537 4.74 -23.58 -15.65
N GLY A 538 4.66 -22.26 -15.83
CA GLY A 538 4.24 -21.64 -17.08
C GLY A 538 2.75 -21.87 -17.39
N ASP A 539 2.35 -21.72 -18.66
CA ASP A 539 0.94 -21.68 -19.10
C ASP A 539 0.12 -22.99 -18.87
N ASN A 540 0.71 -24.06 -18.35
CA ASN A 540 0.04 -25.33 -18.04
C ASN A 540 -0.46 -25.45 -16.58
N ALA A 541 -0.30 -24.42 -15.77
CA ALA A 541 -0.63 -24.44 -14.33
C ALA A 541 -2.15 -24.47 -14.04
N ASP A 542 -2.98 -24.01 -14.97
CA ASP A 542 -4.43 -23.92 -14.79
C ASP A 542 -5.11 -25.28 -14.58
N ASP A 543 -4.60 -26.36 -15.17
CA ASP A 543 -5.17 -27.70 -15.03
C ASP A 543 -4.78 -28.38 -13.70
N LEU A 544 -3.59 -28.10 -13.18
CA LEU A 544 -3.14 -28.63 -11.87
C LEU A 544 -3.87 -27.95 -10.70
N MET A 545 -4.27 -26.72 -10.88
CA MET A 545 -5.00 -25.94 -9.88
C MET A 545 -6.41 -26.50 -9.62
N ARG A 546 -7.10 -26.95 -10.68
CA ARG A 546 -8.43 -27.58 -10.57
C ARG A 546 -8.39 -28.89 -9.81
N GLN A 547 -7.42 -29.76 -10.08
CA GLN A 547 -7.33 -31.06 -9.42
C GLN A 547 -7.08 -30.96 -7.91
N LYS A 548 -6.36 -29.91 -7.42
CA LYS A 548 -6.06 -29.76 -5.98
C LYS A 548 -7.14 -29.04 -5.18
N ILE A 549 -7.97 -28.19 -5.81
CA ILE A 549 -9.12 -27.57 -5.15
C ILE A 549 -10.26 -28.59 -4.98
N GLU A 550 -10.39 -29.52 -5.91
CA GLU A 550 -11.41 -30.58 -5.88
C GLU A 550 -11.06 -31.74 -4.94
N SER A 551 -9.78 -32.02 -4.70
CA SER A 551 -9.35 -33.18 -3.90
C SER A 551 -9.36 -32.96 -2.38
N GLY A 552 -9.46 -31.74 -1.89
CA GLY A 552 -9.58 -31.45 -0.43
C GLY A 552 -8.41 -31.90 0.43
N ASP A 553 -7.28 -32.30 -0.15
CA ASP A 553 -6.17 -32.92 0.57
C ASP A 553 -5.30 -31.96 1.37
N ASP A 554 -5.32 -32.22 2.65
CA ASP A 554 -4.38 -31.96 3.75
C ASP A 554 -3.52 -30.68 3.75
N PHE A 555 -3.99 -29.73 4.57
CA PHE A 555 -3.14 -28.69 5.12
C PHE A 555 -2.82 -28.97 6.59
N LEU A 556 -1.81 -29.78 6.83
CA LEU A 556 -1.22 -29.93 8.15
C LEU A 556 -0.40 -28.70 8.54
N VAL A 557 -0.54 -28.36 9.81
CA VAL A 557 0.06 -27.28 10.57
C VAL A 557 1.57 -27.15 10.32
N GLY A 558 2.00 -25.99 9.84
CA GLY A 558 3.42 -25.64 9.75
C GLY A 558 3.62 -24.14 9.53
N ASP A 559 4.36 -23.53 10.43
CA ASP A 559 5.00 -22.23 10.39
C ASP A 559 4.18 -20.95 10.17
N TRP A 560 4.13 -20.16 11.23
CA TRP A 560 3.57 -18.82 11.29
C TRP A 560 4.51 -17.80 10.60
N ASP A 561 4.33 -17.61 9.31
CA ASP A 561 5.04 -16.53 8.60
C ASP A 561 4.17 -15.29 8.47
N VAL A 562 4.58 -14.26 9.16
CA VAL A 562 3.99 -12.91 9.00
C VAL A 562 4.61 -12.28 7.76
N GLU A 563 3.80 -12.03 6.74
CA GLU A 563 4.24 -11.29 5.56
C GLU A 563 4.61 -9.85 5.91
N GLU A 564 5.82 -9.46 5.55
CA GLU A 564 6.28 -8.07 5.59
C GLU A 564 5.61 -7.25 4.48
N SER A 565 4.33 -6.90 4.63
CA SER A 565 3.62 -6.07 3.66
C SER A 565 3.92 -4.57 3.78
N TYR A 566 5.00 -4.18 4.49
CA TYR A 566 5.34 -2.78 4.79
C TYR A 566 6.83 -2.45 4.64
N LEU A 567 7.57 -3.18 3.82
CA LEU A 567 8.88 -2.73 3.38
C LEU A 567 8.78 -2.33 1.90
N GLY A 568 8.73 -1.06 1.67
CA GLY A 568 8.78 -0.43 0.38
C GLY A 568 8.72 1.07 0.55
#